data_036298208787b27d30dfecd52150754c
#
_entry.id   036298208787b27d30dfecd52150754c
#
_cell.length_a   1.000
_cell.length_b   1.000
_cell.length_c   1.000
_cell.angle_alpha   90.00
_cell.angle_beta   90.00
_cell.angle_gamma   90.00
#
_symmetry.space_group_name_H-M   'P 1'
#
loop_
_entity.id
_entity.type
_entity.pdbx_description
1 polymer ?
#
loop_
_entity_poly.entity_id
_entity_poly.type
_entity_poly.pdbx_seq_one_letter_code
_entity_poly.pdbx_strand_id
1 'polypeptide(L)'
;MSKKTFTVTAALPYANGPLHIGHIAGAYLPADIFVRYQKSIKNDVAFICGSDEHGAAITIQAKKNNVKPKDIINKYHTLNKESFEKFGIEFSIYDRTSRS
;
A
#
# COMPACT_ATOMS: atom_id res chain seq x y z
N MET A 1 -25.10 -18.89 -11.16
CA MET A 1 -24.65 -18.63 -9.77
C MET A 1 -24.63 -17.14 -9.50
N SER A 2 -25.01 -16.77 -8.28
CA SER A 2 -24.99 -15.36 -7.93
C SER A 2 -23.56 -14.88 -7.74
N LYS A 3 -23.31 -13.66 -8.19
CA LYS A 3 -22.06 -12.94 -8.06
C LYS A 3 -21.84 -12.53 -6.62
N LYS A 4 -20.62 -12.72 -6.10
CA LYS A 4 -20.24 -12.24 -4.78
C LYS A 4 -19.46 -10.93 -4.90
N THR A 5 -19.51 -10.13 -3.85
CA THR A 5 -18.80 -8.86 -3.76
C THR A 5 -17.84 -8.91 -2.56
N PHE A 6 -16.59 -8.52 -2.80
CA PHE A 6 -15.56 -8.49 -1.75
C PHE A 6 -14.92 -7.11 -1.68
N THR A 7 -14.64 -6.67 -0.48
CA THR A 7 -13.70 -5.59 -0.22
C THR A 7 -12.48 -6.19 0.45
N VAL A 8 -11.33 -6.09 -0.18
CA VAL A 8 -10.08 -6.64 0.32
C VAL A 8 -9.17 -5.49 0.72
N THR A 9 -8.64 -5.56 1.93
CA THR A 9 -7.67 -4.58 2.43
C THR A 9 -6.38 -5.28 2.79
N ALA A 10 -5.28 -4.56 2.70
CA ALA A 10 -3.98 -5.01 3.18
C ALA A 10 -3.45 -3.99 4.19
N ALA A 11 -2.56 -4.43 5.07
CA ALA A 11 -1.95 -3.55 6.05
C ALA A 11 -1.29 -2.36 5.35
N LEU A 12 -1.57 -1.14 5.81
CA LEU A 12 -1.03 0.07 5.22
C LEU A 12 0.48 0.15 5.46
N PRO A 13 1.32 0.21 4.41
CA PRO A 13 2.75 0.34 4.61
C PRO A 13 3.09 1.72 5.19
N TYR A 14 3.97 1.74 6.18
CA TYR A 14 4.38 2.97 6.82
C TYR A 14 5.37 3.74 5.92
N ALA A 15 5.08 5.02 5.68
CA ALA A 15 5.84 5.85 4.73
C ALA A 15 7.11 6.42 5.37
N ASN A 16 7.93 5.56 6.00
CA ASN A 16 9.21 5.92 6.61
C ASN A 16 10.40 5.12 6.06
N GLY A 17 10.16 4.28 5.07
CA GLY A 17 11.19 3.46 4.46
C GLY A 17 10.66 2.68 3.27
N PRO A 18 11.56 2.03 2.52
CA PRO A 18 11.16 1.21 1.38
C PRO A 18 10.52 -0.11 1.85
N LEU A 19 9.68 -0.67 0.98
CA LEU A 19 9.18 -2.03 1.17
C LEU A 19 10.32 -3.03 0.95
N HIS A 20 10.29 -4.15 1.67
CA HIS A 20 11.19 -5.26 1.42
C HIS A 20 10.40 -6.51 1.06
N ILE A 21 11.13 -7.56 0.64
CA ILE A 21 10.52 -8.79 0.13
C ILE A 21 9.60 -9.46 1.15
N GLY A 22 9.89 -9.34 2.44
CA GLY A 22 9.04 -9.87 3.50
C GLY A 22 7.68 -9.19 3.56
N HIS A 23 7.60 -7.88 3.33
CA HIS A 23 6.34 -7.16 3.23
C HIS A 23 5.52 -7.66 2.04
N ILE A 24 6.16 -7.78 0.89
CA ILE A 24 5.50 -8.21 -0.35
C ILE A 24 4.99 -9.64 -0.22
N ALA A 25 5.85 -10.58 0.19
CA ALA A 25 5.50 -11.99 0.28
C ALA A 25 4.53 -12.31 1.42
N GLY A 26 4.60 -11.55 2.52
CA GLY A 26 3.80 -11.81 3.71
C GLY A 26 2.38 -11.25 3.67
N ALA A 27 2.15 -10.17 2.95
CA ALA A 27 0.85 -9.47 3.00
C ALA A 27 0.32 -9.11 1.62
N TYR A 28 1.09 -8.38 0.83
CA TYR A 28 0.54 -7.74 -0.37
C TYR A 28 0.36 -8.69 -1.54
N LEU A 29 1.33 -9.57 -1.78
CA LEU A 29 1.24 -10.54 -2.87
C LEU A 29 0.15 -11.58 -2.60
N PRO A 30 0.01 -12.17 -1.41
CA PRO A 30 -1.11 -13.07 -1.12
C PRO A 30 -2.47 -12.41 -1.30
N ALA A 31 -2.63 -11.16 -0.87
CA ALA A 31 -3.89 -10.41 -1.06
C ALA A 31 -4.17 -10.19 -2.55
N ASP A 32 -3.17 -9.83 -3.33
CA ASP A 32 -3.29 -9.62 -4.78
C ASP A 32 -3.68 -10.92 -5.50
N ILE A 33 -3.09 -12.04 -5.11
CA ILE A 33 -3.44 -13.37 -5.66
C ILE A 33 -4.90 -13.70 -5.37
N PHE A 34 -5.36 -13.47 -4.13
CA PHE A 34 -6.76 -13.66 -3.78
C PHE A 34 -7.69 -12.81 -4.64
N VAL A 35 -7.35 -11.53 -4.81
CA VAL A 35 -8.14 -10.59 -5.62
C VAL A 35 -8.22 -11.06 -7.07
N ARG A 36 -7.08 -11.46 -7.66
CA ARG A 36 -7.03 -11.95 -9.04
C ARG A 36 -7.85 -13.22 -9.23
N TYR A 37 -7.79 -14.13 -8.26
CA TYR A 37 -8.60 -15.35 -8.30
C TYR A 37 -10.09 -15.01 -8.28
N GLN A 38 -10.52 -14.15 -7.38
CA GLN A 38 -11.94 -13.77 -7.28
C GLN A 38 -12.43 -13.09 -8.55
N LYS A 39 -11.62 -12.23 -9.15
CA LYS A 39 -11.95 -11.61 -10.45
C LYS A 39 -12.05 -12.64 -11.57
N SER A 40 -11.18 -13.65 -11.57
CA SER A 40 -11.17 -14.69 -12.60
C SER A 40 -12.44 -15.53 -12.61
N ILE A 41 -13.09 -15.70 -11.46
CA ILE A 41 -14.37 -16.42 -11.35
C ILE A 41 -15.57 -15.45 -11.35
N LYS A 42 -15.36 -14.22 -11.84
CA LYS A 42 -16.41 -13.21 -12.10
C LYS A 42 -17.05 -12.61 -10.85
N ASN A 43 -16.38 -12.64 -9.71
CA ASN A 43 -16.80 -11.88 -8.54
C ASN A 43 -16.34 -10.43 -8.64
N ASP A 44 -17.07 -9.52 -7.98
CA ASP A 44 -16.67 -8.13 -7.85
C ASP A 44 -15.71 -7.97 -6.67
N VAL A 45 -14.57 -7.34 -6.91
CA VAL A 45 -13.58 -7.13 -5.86
C VAL A 45 -13.05 -5.70 -5.91
N ALA A 46 -13.09 -5.03 -4.78
CA ALA A 46 -12.35 -3.78 -4.56
C ALA A 46 -11.15 -4.09 -3.67
N PHE A 47 -9.96 -3.78 -4.16
CA PHE A 47 -8.70 -3.96 -3.42
C PHE A 47 -8.17 -2.61 -3.01
N ILE A 48 -8.21 -2.31 -1.72
CA ILE A 48 -7.97 -0.97 -1.17
C ILE A 48 -6.76 -1.02 -0.24
N CYS A 49 -5.82 -0.10 -0.46
CA CYS A 49 -4.67 0.11 0.40
C CYS A 49 -4.26 1.58 0.38
N GLY A 50 -3.18 1.91 1.03
CA GLY A 50 -2.65 3.27 1.06
C GLY A 50 -1.44 3.36 1.95
N SER A 51 -0.79 4.53 1.95
CA SER A 51 0.34 4.81 2.82
C SER A 51 -0.12 5.24 4.21
N ASP A 52 0.46 4.65 5.25
CA ASP A 52 0.33 5.15 6.62
C ASP A 52 1.37 6.25 6.81
N GLU A 53 0.91 7.48 6.96
CA GLU A 53 1.75 8.67 6.85
C GLU A 53 1.82 9.52 8.13
N HIS A 54 1.35 9.00 9.25
CA HIS A 54 1.41 9.67 10.54
C HIS A 54 2.24 8.90 11.54
N GLY A 55 2.91 9.59 12.43
CA GLY A 55 3.66 8.96 13.52
C GLY A 55 4.97 9.65 13.83
N ALA A 56 5.46 9.43 15.06
CA ALA A 56 6.67 10.06 15.58
C ALA A 56 7.94 9.68 14.80
N ALA A 57 8.00 8.46 14.28
CA ALA A 57 9.18 7.99 13.54
C ALA A 57 9.46 8.83 12.30
N ILE A 58 8.40 9.27 11.60
CA ILE A 58 8.53 10.16 10.43
C ILE A 58 9.11 11.51 10.86
N THR A 59 8.61 12.07 11.94
CA THR A 59 9.08 13.36 12.47
C THR A 59 10.56 13.28 12.88
N ILE A 60 10.95 12.21 13.57
CA ILE A 60 12.32 11.98 13.98
C ILE A 60 13.24 11.85 12.76
N GLN A 61 12.83 11.07 11.78
CA GLN A 61 13.62 10.87 10.55
C GLN A 61 13.78 12.18 9.77
N ALA A 62 12.73 12.98 9.69
CA ALA A 62 12.77 14.29 9.06
C ALA A 62 13.78 15.21 9.72
N LYS A 63 13.82 15.23 11.06
CA LYS A 63 14.79 16.03 11.81
C LYS A 63 16.22 15.55 11.57
N LYS A 64 16.46 14.24 11.57
CA LYS A 64 17.79 13.67 11.29
C LYS A 64 18.30 14.03 9.90
N ASN A 65 17.41 14.05 8.93
CA ASN A 65 17.75 14.34 7.53
C ASN A 65 17.65 15.82 7.18
N ASN A 66 17.30 16.66 8.14
CA ASN A 66 17.13 18.10 7.96
C ASN A 66 16.15 18.44 6.82
N VAL A 67 15.04 17.74 6.78
CA VAL A 67 13.95 17.94 5.81
C VAL A 67 12.61 18.03 6.55
N LYS A 68 11.56 18.36 5.82
CA LYS A 68 10.20 18.40 6.39
C LYS A 68 9.61 16.98 6.44
N PRO A 69 8.74 16.68 7.43
CA PRO A 69 8.03 15.39 7.45
C PRO A 69 7.31 15.09 6.12
N LYS A 70 6.73 16.10 5.50
CA LYS A 70 6.07 15.95 4.20
C LYS A 70 6.98 15.42 3.11
N ASP A 71 8.26 15.80 3.12
CA ASP A 71 9.24 15.31 2.14
C ASP A 71 9.50 13.82 2.31
N ILE A 72 9.56 13.35 3.56
CA ILE A 72 9.73 11.93 3.88
C ILE A 72 8.56 11.11 3.37
N ILE A 73 7.32 11.51 3.70
CA ILE A 73 6.14 10.76 3.30
C ILE A 73 5.92 10.77 1.80
N ASN A 74 6.20 11.88 1.13
CA ASN A 74 6.09 11.95 -0.33
C ASN A 74 7.07 11.01 -1.02
N LYS A 75 8.31 10.98 -0.54
CA LYS A 75 9.36 10.09 -1.07
C LYS A 75 8.95 8.62 -0.98
N TYR A 76 8.56 8.18 0.22
CA TYR A 76 8.27 6.76 0.44
C TYR A 76 6.90 6.33 -0.07
N HIS A 77 5.93 7.24 -0.10
CA HIS A 77 4.67 6.95 -0.77
C HIS A 77 4.90 6.60 -2.25
N THR A 78 5.65 7.44 -2.95
CA THR A 78 5.96 7.22 -4.38
C THR A 78 6.79 5.96 -4.57
N LEU A 79 7.83 5.79 -3.78
CA LEU A 79 8.72 4.62 -3.87
C LEU A 79 7.96 3.31 -3.65
N ASN A 80 7.12 3.26 -2.61
CA ASN A 80 6.35 2.06 -2.29
C ASN A 80 5.29 1.76 -3.35
N LYS A 81 4.63 2.79 -3.86
CA LYS A 81 3.65 2.65 -4.94
C LYS A 81 4.30 2.06 -6.19
N GLU A 82 5.47 2.57 -6.58
CA GLU A 82 6.23 2.05 -7.71
C GLU A 82 6.68 0.60 -7.47
N SER A 83 7.07 0.26 -6.25
CA SER A 83 7.45 -1.11 -5.89
C SER A 83 6.30 -2.08 -6.08
N PHE A 84 5.10 -1.72 -5.66
CA PHE A 84 3.90 -2.54 -5.90
C PHE A 84 3.66 -2.74 -7.39
N GLU A 85 3.76 -1.70 -8.19
CA GLU A 85 3.57 -1.76 -9.64
C GLU A 85 4.58 -2.72 -10.29
N LYS A 86 5.85 -2.67 -9.86
CA LYS A 86 6.90 -3.56 -10.37
C LYS A 86 6.67 -5.03 -10.05
N PHE A 87 6.03 -5.32 -8.92
CA PHE A 87 5.62 -6.69 -8.57
C PHE A 87 4.30 -7.10 -9.21
N GLY A 88 3.67 -6.22 -9.99
CA GLY A 88 2.41 -6.51 -10.65
C GLY A 88 1.21 -6.51 -9.71
N ILE A 89 1.36 -5.94 -8.51
CA ILE A 89 0.27 -5.81 -7.55
C ILE A 89 -0.60 -4.62 -7.94
N GLU A 90 -1.88 -4.87 -8.20
CA GLU A 90 -2.82 -3.84 -8.66
C GLU A 90 -3.88 -3.58 -7.62
N PHE A 91 -3.85 -2.38 -7.03
CA PHE A 91 -4.90 -1.92 -6.14
C PHE A 91 -5.99 -1.22 -6.95
N SER A 92 -7.24 -1.36 -6.51
CA SER A 92 -8.34 -0.51 -7.02
C SER A 92 -8.12 0.94 -6.62
N ILE A 93 -7.69 1.13 -5.37
CA ILE A 93 -7.32 2.44 -4.81
C ILE A 93 -6.06 2.27 -3.96
N TYR A 94 -5.07 3.11 -4.21
CA TYR A 94 -3.91 3.26 -3.34
C TYR A 94 -3.78 4.73 -2.97
N ASP A 95 -4.16 5.08 -1.75
CA ASP A 95 -4.28 6.47 -1.31
C ASP A 95 -3.31 6.75 -0.15
N ARG A 96 -3.59 7.78 0.61
CA ARG A 96 -2.70 8.31 1.65
C ARG A 96 -3.51 8.68 2.89
N THR A 97 -3.01 8.35 4.08
CA THR A 97 -3.70 8.74 5.33
C THR A 97 -3.56 10.24 5.62
N SER A 98 -2.56 10.91 5.05
CA SER A 98 -2.37 12.37 5.20
C SER A 98 -3.13 13.20 4.20
N ARG A 99 -3.94 12.60 3.36
CA ARG A 99 -4.74 13.32 2.37
C ARG A 99 -5.83 14.15 3.06
N SER A 100 -5.89 15.43 2.71
CA SER A 100 -6.93 16.36 3.19
C SER A 100 -8.13 16.39 2.26
#